data_8b36745d43c68e9a15f8387157771d94
#
_entry.id   8b36745d43c68e9a15f8387157771d94
#
_cell.length_a   1.000
_cell.length_b   1.000
_cell.length_c   1.000
_cell.angle_alpha   90.00
_cell.angle_beta   90.00
_cell.angle_gamma   90.00
#
_symmetry.space_group_name_H-M   'P 1'
#
loop_
_entity.id
_entity.type
_entity.pdbx_description
1 polymer ?
#
loop_
_entity_poly.entity_id
_entity_poly.type
_entity_poly.pdbx_seq_one_letter_code
_entity_poly.pdbx_strand_id
1 'polypeptide(L)'
;MSEQEKIAALVKPTIDALGYQLWHVVVRHLGRHTVLTIFIDGDSPITIDDCSRVSEALGPVLDVADLFSAGYQLEVSSCGIERELFTLEHYRKYLGATVEVRLFAARLGKKVWRGKLQAVGDDELVIAEAEGSVALKLADVSHARLISV
;
A
#
# COMPACT_ATOMS: atom_id res chain seq x y z
N MET A 1 -14.46 -11.12 -3.24
CA MET A 1 -13.75 -10.01 -2.57
C MET A 1 -13.07 -10.48 -1.32
N SER A 2 -11.80 -10.16 -1.15
CA SER A 2 -11.08 -10.47 0.07
C SER A 2 -11.56 -9.57 1.21
N GLU A 3 -11.19 -9.92 2.43
CA GLU A 3 -11.48 -9.11 3.61
C GLU A 3 -10.88 -7.70 3.48
N GLN A 4 -9.64 -7.62 3.03
CA GLN A 4 -8.96 -6.33 2.81
C GLN A 4 -9.67 -5.48 1.77
N GLU A 5 -10.13 -6.09 0.67
CA GLU A 5 -10.85 -5.38 -0.37
C GLU A 5 -12.20 -4.85 0.11
N LYS A 6 -12.91 -5.63 0.93
CA LYS A 6 -14.17 -5.19 1.54
C LYS A 6 -13.96 -3.99 2.44
N ILE A 7 -12.94 -4.05 3.28
CA ILE A 7 -12.61 -2.95 4.20
C ILE A 7 -12.18 -1.72 3.41
N ALA A 8 -11.34 -1.89 2.39
CA ALA A 8 -10.91 -0.79 1.53
C ALA A 8 -12.11 -0.08 0.88
N ALA A 9 -13.05 -0.85 0.33
CA ALA A 9 -14.26 -0.29 -0.28
C ALA A 9 -15.12 0.45 0.74
N LEU A 10 -15.17 -0.04 1.98
CA LEU A 10 -15.95 0.56 3.06
C LEU A 10 -15.37 1.90 3.53
N VAL A 11 -14.05 1.97 3.71
CA VAL A 11 -13.40 3.15 4.30
C VAL A 11 -13.03 4.23 3.28
N LYS A 12 -12.87 3.86 2.01
CA LYS A 12 -12.43 4.78 0.97
C LYS A 12 -13.29 6.05 0.85
N PRO A 13 -14.64 5.98 0.81
CA PRO A 13 -15.45 7.19 0.68
C PRO A 13 -15.22 8.20 1.80
N THR A 14 -15.05 7.71 3.03
CA THR A 14 -14.79 8.58 4.18
C THR A 14 -13.43 9.24 4.08
N ILE A 15 -12.40 8.47 3.70
CA ILE A 15 -11.04 8.99 3.55
C ILE A 15 -10.99 10.03 2.43
N ASP A 16 -11.62 9.75 1.30
CA ASP A 16 -11.69 10.68 0.17
C ASP A 16 -12.40 11.98 0.56
N ALA A 17 -13.50 11.88 1.31
CA ALA A 17 -14.27 13.03 1.76
C ALA A 17 -13.47 13.95 2.68
N LEU A 18 -12.51 13.41 3.42
CA LEU A 18 -11.63 14.19 4.28
C LEU A 18 -10.44 14.82 3.54
N GLY A 19 -10.29 14.50 2.25
CA GLY A 19 -9.21 15.05 1.43
C GLY A 19 -7.93 14.22 1.42
N TYR A 20 -7.99 13.00 1.92
CA TYR A 20 -6.86 12.07 1.91
C TYR A 20 -7.08 10.98 0.89
N GLN A 21 -6.05 10.17 0.66
CA GLN A 21 -6.12 8.99 -0.21
C GLN A 21 -5.87 7.73 0.62
N LEU A 22 -6.67 6.72 0.38
CA LEU A 22 -6.42 5.40 0.94
C LEU A 22 -5.26 4.76 0.16
N TRP A 23 -4.16 4.46 0.85
CA TRP A 23 -3.01 3.83 0.21
C TRP A 23 -3.08 2.31 0.30
N HIS A 24 -3.32 1.78 1.50
CA HIS A 24 -3.34 0.34 1.71
C HIS A 24 -4.06 -0.01 3.02
N VAL A 25 -4.61 -1.22 3.06
CA VAL A 25 -5.27 -1.79 4.24
C VAL A 25 -4.58 -3.09 4.61
N VAL A 26 -4.22 -3.25 5.88
CA VAL A 26 -3.67 -4.49 6.41
C VAL A 26 -4.56 -4.98 7.55
N VAL A 27 -4.96 -6.23 7.50
CA VAL A 27 -5.73 -6.88 8.56
C VAL A 27 -4.87 -7.99 9.16
N ARG A 28 -4.62 -7.90 10.46
CA ARG A 28 -3.86 -8.92 11.19
C ARG A 28 -4.74 -9.55 12.26
N HIS A 29 -4.94 -10.85 12.15
CA HIS A 29 -5.68 -11.63 13.14
C HIS A 29 -4.70 -12.25 14.13
N LEU A 30 -4.71 -11.76 15.37
CA LEU A 30 -3.81 -12.19 16.44
C LEU A 30 -4.63 -12.91 17.51
N GLY A 31 -4.97 -14.16 17.26
CA GLY A 31 -5.85 -14.92 18.12
C GLY A 31 -7.25 -14.33 18.10
N ARG A 32 -7.75 -13.85 19.28
CA ARG A 32 -9.05 -13.19 19.39
C ARG A 32 -9.00 -11.71 19.08
N HIS A 33 -7.79 -11.18 18.89
CA HIS A 33 -7.56 -9.76 18.66
C HIS A 33 -7.30 -9.50 17.19
N THR A 34 -7.97 -8.52 16.63
CA THR A 34 -7.76 -8.09 15.24
C THR A 34 -7.20 -6.68 15.23
N VAL A 35 -6.13 -6.48 14.47
CA VAL A 35 -5.54 -5.15 14.26
C VAL A 35 -5.75 -4.77 12.79
N LEU A 36 -6.44 -3.66 12.60
CA LEU A 36 -6.71 -3.09 11.29
C LEU A 36 -5.83 -1.86 11.10
N THR A 37 -4.92 -1.91 10.14
CA THR A 37 -4.04 -0.78 9.83
C THR A 37 -4.44 -0.17 8.50
N ILE A 38 -4.73 1.13 8.53
CA ILE A 38 -5.11 1.92 7.35
C ILE A 38 -3.97 2.88 7.05
N PHE A 39 -3.39 2.75 5.86
CA PHE A 39 -2.33 3.66 5.40
C PHE A 39 -2.96 4.73 4.52
N ILE A 40 -2.71 5.99 4.85
CA ILE A 40 -3.24 7.14 4.11
C ILE A 40 -2.12 7.97 3.50
N ASP A 41 -2.46 8.67 2.43
CA ASP A 41 -1.59 9.60 1.75
C ASP A 41 -2.36 10.90 1.50
N GLY A 42 -1.66 11.94 1.08
CA GLY A 42 -2.27 13.23 0.77
C GLY A 42 -1.33 14.11 -0.03
N ASP A 43 -1.80 15.29 -0.41
CA ASP A 43 -1.01 16.26 -1.18
C ASP A 43 0.11 16.90 -0.35
N SER A 44 -0.03 16.87 0.96
CA SER A 44 0.97 17.34 1.92
C SER A 44 1.42 16.19 2.81
N PRO A 45 2.57 16.31 3.47
CA PRO A 45 3.02 15.28 4.42
C PRO A 45 1.96 15.02 5.49
N ILE A 46 1.71 13.74 5.76
CA ILE A 46 0.69 13.30 6.72
C ILE A 46 1.23 13.49 8.15
N THR A 47 0.43 14.16 8.97
CA THR A 47 0.76 14.41 10.38
C THR A 47 0.01 13.44 11.30
N ILE A 48 0.38 13.44 12.58
CA ILE A 48 -0.34 12.67 13.61
C ILE A 48 -1.80 13.15 13.70
N ASP A 49 -2.02 14.46 13.58
CA ASP A 49 -3.37 15.03 13.61
C ASP A 49 -4.22 14.55 12.43
N ASP A 50 -3.60 14.41 11.25
CA ASP A 50 -4.27 13.85 10.08
C ASP A 50 -4.73 12.42 10.35
N CYS A 51 -3.85 11.60 10.91
CA CYS A 51 -4.16 10.20 11.26
C CYS A 51 -5.27 10.13 12.30
N SER A 52 -5.26 11.00 13.30
CA SER A 52 -6.29 11.06 14.33
C SER A 52 -7.64 11.45 13.74
N ARG A 53 -7.66 12.41 12.82
CA ARG A 53 -8.89 12.85 12.15
C ARG A 53 -9.52 11.72 11.35
N VAL A 54 -8.70 10.98 10.60
CA VAL A 54 -9.18 9.83 9.83
C VAL A 54 -9.66 8.72 10.76
N SER A 55 -8.91 8.42 11.82
CA SER A 55 -9.28 7.40 12.80
C SER A 55 -10.64 7.70 13.45
N GLU A 56 -10.86 8.95 13.86
CA GLU A 56 -12.12 9.37 14.46
C GLU A 56 -13.30 9.23 13.49
N ALA A 57 -13.09 9.54 12.21
CA ALA A 57 -14.12 9.43 11.19
C ALA A 57 -14.43 7.98 10.83
N LEU A 58 -13.42 7.10 10.85
CA LEU A 58 -13.59 5.69 10.47
C LEU A 58 -14.21 4.84 11.57
N GLY A 59 -14.05 5.21 12.84
CA GLY A 59 -14.59 4.43 13.97
C GLY A 59 -16.07 4.11 13.81
N PRO A 60 -16.95 5.11 13.65
CA PRO A 60 -18.38 4.85 13.46
C PRO A 60 -18.70 4.04 12.21
N VAL A 61 -17.98 4.25 11.10
CA VAL A 61 -18.19 3.52 9.84
C VAL A 61 -17.92 2.04 10.04
N LEU A 62 -16.81 1.71 10.72
CA LEU A 62 -16.41 0.33 10.99
C LEU A 62 -17.31 -0.33 12.03
N ASP A 63 -17.75 0.42 13.04
CA ASP A 63 -18.64 -0.10 14.09
C ASP A 63 -20.00 -0.48 13.51
N VAL A 64 -20.56 0.35 12.62
CA VAL A 64 -21.84 0.05 11.98
C VAL A 64 -21.72 -1.18 11.08
N ALA A 65 -20.60 -1.35 10.40
CA ALA A 65 -20.38 -2.51 9.53
C ALA A 65 -20.23 -3.81 10.30
N ASP A 66 -19.78 -3.77 11.55
CA ASP A 66 -19.67 -4.90 12.46
C ASP A 66 -18.97 -6.12 11.84
N LEU A 67 -17.79 -5.88 11.26
CA LEU A 67 -17.04 -6.90 10.53
C LEU A 67 -16.27 -7.88 11.43
N PHE A 68 -16.03 -7.51 12.69
CA PHE A 68 -15.20 -8.27 13.60
C PHE A 68 -15.97 -8.56 14.89
N SER A 69 -16.43 -9.80 15.05
CA SER A 69 -17.29 -10.20 16.17
C SER A 69 -16.62 -10.03 17.55
N ALA A 70 -15.32 -10.20 17.62
CA ALA A 70 -14.54 -10.06 18.85
C ALA A 70 -13.93 -8.66 19.03
N GLY A 71 -14.31 -7.71 18.17
CA GLY A 71 -13.75 -6.37 18.19
C GLY A 71 -12.47 -6.24 17.37
N TYR A 72 -11.97 -5.02 17.30
CA TYR A 72 -10.77 -4.71 16.52
C TYR A 72 -10.04 -3.50 17.12
N GLN A 73 -8.77 -3.39 16.79
CA GLN A 73 -7.98 -2.19 17.08
C GLN A 73 -7.70 -1.50 15.75
N LEU A 74 -8.03 -0.22 15.68
CA LEU A 74 -7.79 0.59 14.47
C LEU A 74 -6.50 1.38 14.62
N GLU A 75 -5.63 1.24 13.64
CA GLU A 75 -4.41 2.05 13.52
C GLU A 75 -4.45 2.77 12.17
N VAL A 76 -4.24 4.09 12.18
CA VAL A 76 -4.12 4.88 10.97
C VAL A 76 -2.70 5.44 10.90
N SER A 77 -2.04 5.26 9.78
CA SER A 77 -0.64 5.63 9.61
C SER A 77 -0.40 6.27 8.24
N SER A 78 0.69 7.01 8.13
CA SER A 78 1.15 7.50 6.83
C SER A 78 1.90 6.40 6.08
N CYS A 79 2.04 6.60 4.76
CA CYS A 79 2.79 5.67 3.92
C CYS A 79 4.31 5.79 4.10
N GLY A 80 4.78 6.89 4.67
CA GLY A 80 6.21 7.15 4.83
C GLY A 80 6.91 7.58 3.55
N ILE A 81 8.22 7.85 3.64
CA ILE A 81 9.05 8.28 2.52
C ILE A 81 9.44 7.08 1.65
N GLU A 82 9.87 5.99 2.27
CA GLU A 82 10.18 4.73 1.58
C GLU A 82 8.95 3.83 1.61
N ARG A 83 7.87 4.30 0.97
CA ARG A 83 6.59 3.62 1.02
C ARG A 83 6.56 2.37 0.18
N GLU A 84 5.81 1.37 0.62
CA GLU A 84 5.56 0.18 -0.16
C GLU A 84 4.57 0.47 -1.29
N LEU A 85 4.79 -0.21 -2.43
CA LEU A 85 3.95 -0.11 -3.60
C LEU A 85 3.22 -1.44 -3.78
N PHE A 86 1.90 -1.40 -3.89
CA PHE A 86 1.07 -2.61 -3.89
C PHE A 86 0.31 -2.83 -5.19
N THR A 87 -0.08 -1.76 -5.87
CA THR A 87 -0.93 -1.86 -7.07
C THR A 87 -0.23 -1.22 -8.26
N LEU A 88 -0.68 -1.56 -9.45
CA LEU A 88 -0.16 -0.92 -10.67
C LEU A 88 -0.37 0.58 -10.64
N GLU A 89 -1.45 1.07 -10.04
CA GLU A 89 -1.68 2.51 -9.88
C GLU A 89 -0.62 3.17 -9.00
N HIS A 90 -0.18 2.48 -7.94
CA HIS A 90 0.92 2.96 -7.09
C HIS A 90 2.19 3.13 -7.92
N TYR A 91 2.51 2.12 -8.73
CA TYR A 91 3.71 2.18 -9.58
C TYR A 91 3.61 3.27 -10.63
N ARG A 92 2.44 3.43 -11.26
CA ARG A 92 2.24 4.48 -12.27
C ARG A 92 2.44 5.88 -11.71
N LYS A 93 2.02 6.08 -10.45
CA LYS A 93 2.20 7.36 -9.77
C LYS A 93 3.69 7.71 -9.62
N TYR A 94 4.55 6.72 -9.51
CA TYR A 94 5.98 6.90 -9.24
C TYR A 94 6.88 6.51 -10.41
N LEU A 95 6.37 6.60 -11.63
CA LEU A 95 7.22 6.42 -12.82
C LEU A 95 8.42 7.36 -12.77
N GLY A 96 9.61 6.81 -13.04
CA GLY A 96 10.87 7.53 -12.96
C GLY A 96 11.54 7.52 -11.60
N ALA A 97 10.84 7.10 -10.55
CA ALA A 97 11.41 6.98 -9.21
C ALA A 97 12.27 5.73 -9.09
N THR A 98 13.22 5.75 -8.16
CA THR A 98 14.02 4.57 -7.83
C THR A 98 13.21 3.66 -6.90
N VAL A 99 13.14 2.38 -7.24
CA VAL A 99 12.39 1.38 -6.48
C VAL A 99 13.27 0.19 -6.18
N GLU A 100 12.93 -0.50 -5.08
CA GLU A 100 13.46 -1.82 -4.76
C GLU A 100 12.32 -2.82 -4.88
N VAL A 101 12.50 -3.84 -5.71
CA VAL A 101 11.50 -4.89 -5.94
C VAL A 101 12.07 -6.21 -5.48
N ARG A 102 11.34 -6.91 -4.62
CA ARG A 102 11.69 -8.24 -4.15
C ARG A 102 10.70 -9.25 -4.72
N LEU A 103 11.23 -10.30 -5.32
CA LEU A 103 10.44 -11.35 -5.96
C LEU A 103 10.25 -12.53 -5.03
N PHE A 104 9.18 -13.31 -5.24
CA PHE A 104 8.98 -14.61 -4.55
C PHE A 104 10.04 -15.61 -4.97
N ALA A 105 10.42 -15.61 -6.25
CA ALA A 105 11.44 -16.49 -6.80
C ALA A 105 12.42 -15.69 -7.65
N ALA A 106 13.67 -16.12 -7.67
CA ALA A 106 14.72 -15.44 -8.42
C ALA A 106 14.41 -15.38 -9.91
N ARG A 107 14.68 -14.22 -10.51
CA ARG A 107 14.67 -14.02 -11.96
C ARG A 107 16.08 -13.65 -12.39
N LEU A 108 16.62 -14.33 -13.37
CA LEU A 108 18.01 -14.17 -13.82
C LEU A 108 19.00 -14.26 -12.66
N GLY A 109 18.71 -15.16 -11.71
CA GLY A 109 19.55 -15.41 -10.54
C GLY A 109 19.42 -14.40 -9.40
N LYS A 110 18.49 -13.45 -9.49
CA LYS A 110 18.33 -12.38 -8.49
C LYS A 110 16.90 -12.29 -8.00
N LYS A 111 16.72 -12.17 -6.68
CA LYS A 111 15.42 -11.92 -6.05
C LYS A 111 15.16 -10.44 -5.81
N VAL A 112 16.21 -9.64 -5.63
CA VAL A 112 16.08 -8.21 -5.32
C VAL A 112 16.60 -7.40 -6.48
N TRP A 113 15.74 -6.53 -7.01
CA TRP A 113 16.03 -5.67 -8.13
C TRP A 113 15.88 -4.21 -7.69
N ARG A 114 16.90 -3.40 -7.95
CA ARG A 114 16.88 -1.96 -7.65
C ARG A 114 17.16 -1.19 -8.92
N GLY A 115 16.38 -0.16 -9.15
CA GLY A 115 16.57 0.69 -10.31
C GLY A 115 15.41 1.65 -10.49
N LYS A 116 15.44 2.38 -11.59
CA LYS A 116 14.37 3.31 -11.93
C LYS A 116 13.19 2.55 -12.51
N LEU A 117 12.00 2.92 -12.08
CA LEU A 117 10.76 2.41 -12.64
C LEU A 117 10.56 3.07 -14.00
N GLN A 118 10.89 2.34 -15.07
CA GLN A 118 10.93 2.86 -16.44
C GLN A 118 9.56 2.85 -17.09
N ALA A 119 8.79 1.81 -16.87
CA ALA A 119 7.45 1.66 -17.43
C ALA A 119 6.58 0.75 -16.58
N VAL A 120 5.28 0.91 -16.71
CA VAL A 120 4.28 0.07 -16.04
C VAL A 120 3.28 -0.37 -17.11
N GLY A 121 3.20 -1.68 -17.33
CA GLY A 121 2.24 -2.28 -18.25
C GLY A 121 0.95 -2.68 -17.53
N ASP A 122 0.15 -3.53 -18.18
CA ASP A 122 -1.12 -3.98 -17.60
C ASP A 122 -0.92 -4.97 -16.44
N ASP A 123 0.19 -5.71 -16.45
CA ASP A 123 0.48 -6.72 -15.42
C ASP A 123 1.97 -6.78 -15.07
N GLU A 124 2.78 -5.87 -15.57
CA GLU A 124 4.22 -5.92 -15.38
C GLU A 124 4.85 -4.54 -15.17
N LEU A 125 6.04 -4.58 -14.58
CA LEU A 125 6.88 -3.42 -14.31
C LEU A 125 8.16 -3.55 -15.11
N VAL A 126 8.69 -2.46 -15.62
CA VAL A 126 10.01 -2.44 -16.26
C VAL A 126 10.95 -1.63 -15.38
N ILE A 127 12.00 -2.28 -14.90
CA ILE A 127 13.01 -1.68 -14.02
C ILE A 127 14.29 -1.48 -14.84
N ALA A 128 14.81 -0.26 -14.84
CA ALA A 128 16.05 0.08 -15.52
C ALA A 128 17.22 -0.02 -14.53
N GLU A 129 18.15 -0.91 -14.82
CA GLU A 129 19.41 -1.04 -14.08
C GLU A 129 20.58 -0.54 -14.96
N ALA A 130 21.78 -0.51 -14.38
CA ALA A 130 22.96 -0.03 -15.08
C ALA A 130 23.26 -0.84 -16.35
N GLU A 131 22.96 -2.13 -16.36
CA GLU A 131 23.28 -3.04 -17.45
C GLU A 131 22.10 -3.28 -18.41
N GLY A 132 20.97 -2.65 -18.18
CA GLY A 132 19.79 -2.80 -19.04
C GLY A 132 18.50 -2.85 -18.24
N SER A 133 17.41 -3.07 -18.95
CA SER A 133 16.08 -3.10 -18.36
C SER A 133 15.59 -4.54 -18.21
N VAL A 134 14.77 -4.78 -17.20
CA VAL A 134 14.11 -6.06 -16.97
C VAL A 134 12.61 -5.84 -16.78
N ALA A 135 11.80 -6.73 -17.36
CA ALA A 135 10.35 -6.73 -17.15
C ALA A 135 10.02 -7.77 -16.09
N LEU A 136 9.31 -7.33 -15.05
CA LEU A 136 8.91 -8.17 -13.92
C LEU A 136 7.38 -8.17 -13.83
N LYS A 137 6.79 -9.35 -13.73
CA LYS A 137 5.33 -9.46 -13.57
C LYS A 137 4.92 -9.09 -12.15
N LEU A 138 3.84 -8.33 -12.02
CA LEU A 138 3.34 -7.92 -10.72
C LEU A 138 3.03 -9.13 -9.83
N ALA A 139 2.51 -10.20 -10.42
CA ALA A 139 2.21 -11.45 -9.70
C ALA A 139 3.44 -12.09 -9.06
N ASP A 140 4.63 -11.84 -9.60
CA ASP A 140 5.89 -12.40 -9.09
C ASP A 140 6.52 -11.52 -8.00
N VAL A 141 5.98 -10.32 -7.78
CA VAL A 141 6.52 -9.37 -6.80
C VAL A 141 5.99 -9.71 -5.41
N SER A 142 6.91 -9.98 -4.49
CA SER A 142 6.60 -10.18 -3.08
C SER A 142 6.42 -8.84 -2.37
N HIS A 143 7.39 -7.95 -2.52
CA HIS A 143 7.39 -6.62 -1.94
C HIS A 143 8.06 -5.64 -2.90
N ALA A 144 7.61 -4.41 -2.89
CA ALA A 144 8.30 -3.33 -3.57
C ALA A 144 8.14 -2.04 -2.77
N ARG A 145 9.16 -1.20 -2.79
CA ARG A 145 9.12 0.08 -2.09
C ARG A 145 9.93 1.13 -2.84
N LEU A 146 9.58 2.40 -2.59
CA LEU A 146 10.40 3.51 -3.05
C LEU A 146 11.69 3.52 -2.24
N ILE A 147 12.79 3.87 -2.92
CA ILE A 147 14.06 4.08 -2.25
C ILE A 147 14.35 5.57 -2.27
N SER A 148 14.65 6.10 -1.08
CA SER A 148 15.13 7.46 -0.93
C SER A 148 16.59 7.51 -1.31
N VAL A 149 16.92 8.35 -2.27
CA VAL A 149 18.30 8.51 -2.77
C VAL A 149 18.93 9.73 -2.15
#